data_88688127a0d99a9d64a61926f45b74dd
#
_entry.id   88688127a0d99a9d64a61926f45b74dd
#
_cell.length_a   1.000
_cell.length_b   1.000
_cell.length_c   1.000
_cell.angle_alpha   90.00
_cell.angle_beta   90.00
_cell.angle_gamma   90.00
#
_symmetry.space_group_name_H-M   'P 1'
#
loop_
_entity.id
_entity.type
_entity.pdbx_description
1 polymer ?
#
loop_
_entity_poly.entity_id
_entity_poly.type
_entity_poly.pdbx_seq_one_letter_code
_entity_poly.pdbx_strand_id
1 'polypeptide(L)'
;VNLKNIQVKEGDYVSVGQPLATISQNNRLVLRADVSERYYNDLPMIQTANFMTPYDNALYKLSDLRGRLLSYGKASDMNSFYVPVTFEFDNKGAVIPGSFVEIFLLTKPMENVLSVPVSALIEEQGVYSVFIRLDEEGYKKQWVTLGANNGSEVQILSGLKPGDEVVTRGAYQIKLSSASNAIPAHSHSH
;
A
#
# COMPACT_ATOMS: atom_id res chain seq x y z
N VAL A 1 -3.09 15.08 14.83
CA VAL A 1 -2.82 13.87 14.07
C VAL A 1 -2.41 12.76 15.03
N ASN A 2 -3.31 11.86 15.29
CA ASN A 2 -3.10 10.80 16.28
C ASN A 2 -2.93 9.45 15.60
N LEU A 3 -1.99 8.67 16.09
CA LEU A 3 -1.92 7.26 15.78
C LEU A 3 -3.00 6.53 16.56
N LYS A 4 -3.76 5.68 15.87
CA LYS A 4 -4.82 4.88 16.46
C LYS A 4 -4.50 3.41 16.34
N ASN A 5 -4.91 2.63 17.35
CA ASN A 5 -5.02 1.19 17.24
C ASN A 5 -6.27 0.89 16.42
N ILE A 6 -6.09 0.49 15.18
CA ILE A 6 -7.23 0.18 14.31
C ILE A 6 -7.11 -1.22 13.74
N GLN A 7 -8.27 -1.78 13.47
CA GLN A 7 -8.36 -3.03 12.75
C GLN A 7 -8.10 -2.76 11.27
N VAL A 8 -7.10 -3.39 10.71
CA VAL A 8 -6.70 -3.20 9.32
C VAL A 8 -6.94 -4.49 8.56
N LYS A 9 -7.58 -4.34 7.37
CA LYS A 9 -7.58 -5.41 6.38
C LYS A 9 -6.28 -5.35 5.62
N GLU A 10 -5.47 -6.38 5.71
CA GLU A 10 -4.09 -6.30 5.30
C GLU A 10 -3.78 -7.03 4.04
N GLY A 11 -2.90 -6.43 3.25
CA GLY A 11 -2.26 -7.08 2.13
C GLY A 11 -0.86 -7.52 2.53
N ASP A 12 -0.61 -8.82 2.57
CA ASP A 12 0.72 -9.34 2.79
C ASP A 12 1.58 -9.23 1.54
N TYR A 13 0.95 -9.04 0.39
CA TYR A 13 1.61 -9.08 -0.90
C TYR A 13 1.20 -7.88 -1.77
N VAL A 14 2.16 -7.32 -2.46
CA VAL A 14 1.94 -6.30 -3.48
C VAL A 14 2.39 -6.87 -4.81
N SER A 15 1.53 -6.80 -5.80
CA SER A 15 1.83 -7.19 -7.16
C SER A 15 1.69 -5.98 -8.08
N VAL A 16 2.71 -5.72 -8.89
CA VAL A 16 2.77 -4.55 -9.76
C VAL A 16 2.87 -4.98 -11.22
N GLY A 17 2.22 -4.25 -12.09
CA GLY A 17 2.36 -4.44 -13.52
C GLY A 17 1.50 -5.54 -14.10
N GLN A 18 0.34 -5.79 -13.54
CA GLN A 18 -0.59 -6.79 -14.06
C GLN A 18 -1.64 -6.18 -14.97
N PRO A 19 -1.81 -6.69 -16.20
CA PRO A 19 -2.84 -6.20 -17.10
C PRO A 19 -4.23 -6.67 -16.67
N LEU A 20 -5.23 -5.80 -16.86
CA LEU A 20 -6.64 -6.14 -16.69
C LEU A 20 -7.20 -6.65 -18.02
N ALA A 21 -7.81 -7.82 -18.01
CA ALA A 21 -8.49 -8.40 -19.17
C ALA A 21 -10.01 -8.22 -19.06
N THR A 22 -10.66 -7.93 -20.19
CA THR A 22 -12.13 -7.82 -20.25
C THR A 22 -12.76 -9.20 -20.45
N ILE A 23 -13.72 -9.54 -19.58
CA ILE A 23 -14.62 -10.67 -19.85
C ILE A 23 -15.80 -10.14 -20.66
N SER A 24 -16.12 -10.81 -21.76
CA SER A 24 -16.91 -10.30 -22.87
C SER A 24 -18.41 -10.10 -22.64
N GLN A 25 -18.93 -10.24 -21.46
CA GLN A 25 -20.34 -9.93 -21.18
C GLN A 25 -20.47 -9.25 -19.82
N ASN A 26 -21.14 -8.09 -19.78
CA ASN A 26 -21.54 -7.35 -18.60
C ASN A 26 -20.53 -6.40 -17.95
N ASN A 27 -19.57 -5.84 -18.68
CA ASN A 27 -18.59 -4.87 -18.12
C ASN A 27 -17.82 -5.41 -16.89
N ARG A 28 -17.57 -6.70 -16.83
CA ARG A 28 -16.72 -7.27 -15.81
C ARG A 28 -15.28 -7.35 -16.30
N LEU A 29 -14.36 -7.05 -15.42
CA LEU A 29 -12.94 -7.18 -15.69
C LEU A 29 -12.34 -8.29 -14.84
N VAL A 30 -11.25 -8.84 -15.34
CA VAL A 30 -10.40 -9.78 -14.59
C VAL A 30 -9.15 -9.05 -14.11
N LEU A 31 -8.91 -9.12 -12.83
CA LEU A 31 -7.68 -8.69 -12.19
C LEU A 31 -6.79 -9.90 -11.97
N ARG A 32 -5.57 -9.85 -12.47
CA ARG A 32 -4.59 -10.91 -12.28
C ARG A 32 -3.39 -10.39 -11.51
N ALA A 33 -3.06 -11.07 -10.42
CA ALA A 33 -1.84 -10.86 -9.65
C ALA A 33 -0.93 -12.07 -9.78
N ASP A 34 0.33 -11.85 -10.10
CA ASP A 34 1.35 -12.90 -10.08
C ASP A 34 2.06 -12.85 -8.74
N VAL A 35 1.84 -13.87 -7.92
CA VAL A 35 2.36 -13.96 -6.55
C VAL A 35 3.56 -14.89 -6.55
N SER A 36 4.65 -14.47 -5.89
CA SER A 36 5.83 -15.31 -5.74
C SER A 36 5.48 -16.66 -5.10
N GLU A 37 6.04 -17.74 -5.61
CA GLU A 37 5.77 -19.08 -5.09
C GLU A 37 6.14 -19.27 -3.63
N ARG A 38 7.00 -18.44 -3.07
CA ARG A 38 7.33 -18.48 -1.64
C ARG A 38 6.12 -18.21 -0.74
N TYR A 39 5.06 -17.58 -1.27
CA TYR A 39 3.82 -17.30 -0.57
C TYR A 39 2.73 -18.35 -0.86
N TYR A 40 3.08 -19.47 -1.46
CA TYR A 40 2.11 -20.50 -1.87
C TYR A 40 1.20 -20.96 -0.74
N ASN A 41 1.75 -21.13 0.46
CA ASN A 41 0.97 -21.59 1.63
C ASN A 41 -0.02 -20.54 2.14
N ASP A 42 0.17 -19.28 1.78
CA ASP A 42 -0.70 -18.16 2.20
C ASP A 42 -1.83 -17.89 1.20
N LEU A 43 -1.76 -18.46 -0.01
CA LEU A 43 -2.77 -18.24 -1.03
C LEU A 43 -4.20 -18.56 -0.59
N PRO A 44 -4.47 -19.66 0.15
CA PRO A 44 -5.82 -19.96 0.64
C PRO A 44 -6.39 -18.91 1.61
N MET A 45 -5.54 -18.07 2.17
CA MET A 45 -5.95 -17.01 3.10
C MET A 45 -6.43 -15.74 2.40
N ILE A 46 -6.16 -15.61 1.10
CA ILE A 46 -6.53 -14.43 0.32
C ILE A 46 -8.05 -14.42 0.15
N GLN A 47 -8.68 -13.32 0.56
CA GLN A 47 -10.12 -13.13 0.49
C GLN A 47 -10.54 -12.16 -0.61
N THR A 48 -9.81 -11.06 -0.76
CA THR A 48 -10.10 -10.00 -1.70
C THR A 48 -8.84 -9.22 -2.04
N ALA A 49 -8.98 -8.14 -2.78
CA ALA A 49 -7.88 -7.28 -3.14
C ALA A 49 -8.33 -5.82 -3.27
N ASN A 50 -7.37 -4.92 -3.12
CA ASN A 50 -7.48 -3.54 -3.54
C ASN A 50 -6.50 -3.29 -4.68
N PHE A 51 -6.73 -2.29 -5.49
CA PHE A 51 -5.78 -1.91 -6.53
C PHE A 51 -5.79 -0.40 -6.80
N MET A 52 -4.70 0.08 -7.36
CA MET A 52 -4.53 1.45 -7.83
C MET A 52 -4.14 1.44 -9.30
N THR A 53 -4.73 2.35 -10.07
CA THR A 53 -4.37 2.55 -11.47
C THR A 53 -3.26 3.58 -11.61
N PRO A 54 -2.46 3.55 -12.72
CA PRO A 54 -1.39 4.53 -12.90
C PRO A 54 -1.89 5.92 -13.32
N TYR A 55 -3.16 6.07 -13.70
CA TYR A 55 -3.71 7.31 -14.24
C TYR A 55 -4.61 8.07 -13.25
N ASP A 56 -4.84 7.53 -12.05
CA ASP A 56 -5.46 8.25 -10.95
C ASP A 56 -4.84 7.84 -9.62
N ASN A 57 -5.17 8.56 -8.55
CA ASN A 57 -4.68 8.27 -7.21
C ASN A 57 -5.73 7.58 -6.34
N ALA A 58 -6.79 7.06 -6.95
CA ALA A 58 -7.86 6.40 -6.23
C ALA A 58 -7.50 4.96 -5.89
N LEU A 59 -7.86 4.54 -4.70
CA LEU A 59 -7.81 3.15 -4.31
C LEU A 59 -9.15 2.49 -4.63
N TYR A 60 -9.10 1.46 -5.46
CA TYR A 60 -10.26 0.64 -5.81
C TYR A 60 -10.30 -0.59 -4.94
N LYS A 61 -11.44 -0.83 -4.31
CA LYS A 61 -11.67 -2.00 -3.45
C LYS A 61 -12.59 -2.96 -4.17
N LEU A 62 -12.14 -4.21 -4.36
CA LEU A 62 -12.97 -5.22 -5.00
C LEU A 62 -14.26 -5.47 -4.23
N SER A 63 -14.25 -5.31 -2.90
CA SER A 63 -15.46 -5.41 -2.08
C SER A 63 -16.55 -4.41 -2.46
N ASP A 64 -16.17 -3.23 -2.99
CA ASP A 64 -17.10 -2.20 -3.47
C ASP A 64 -17.56 -2.44 -4.91
N LEU A 65 -16.88 -3.32 -5.64
CA LEU A 65 -17.07 -3.55 -7.07
C LEU A 65 -17.64 -4.95 -7.37
N ARG A 66 -18.31 -5.56 -6.42
CA ARG A 66 -18.79 -6.94 -6.52
C ARG A 66 -17.70 -7.93 -6.96
N GLY A 67 -16.50 -7.68 -6.46
CA GLY A 67 -15.35 -8.50 -6.77
C GLY A 67 -15.41 -9.86 -6.09
N ARG A 68 -14.88 -10.86 -6.77
CA ARG A 68 -14.71 -12.20 -6.20
C ARG A 68 -13.43 -12.84 -6.68
N LEU A 69 -12.88 -13.69 -5.84
CA LEU A 69 -11.76 -14.54 -6.20
C LEU A 69 -12.26 -15.60 -7.18
N LEU A 70 -11.63 -15.71 -8.35
CA LEU A 70 -11.92 -16.75 -9.33
C LEU A 70 -11.07 -17.99 -9.08
N SER A 71 -9.77 -17.80 -8.97
CA SER A 71 -8.84 -18.90 -8.79
C SER A 71 -7.50 -18.39 -8.26
N TYR A 72 -6.81 -19.25 -7.54
CA TYR A 72 -5.36 -19.20 -7.45
C TYR A 72 -4.84 -20.45 -8.15
N GLY A 73 -4.04 -20.20 -9.22
CA GLY A 73 -3.70 -21.26 -10.15
C GLY A 73 -2.61 -22.16 -9.63
N LYS A 74 -2.62 -23.37 -10.17
CA LYS A 74 -1.42 -24.19 -10.16
C LYS A 74 -0.44 -23.55 -11.12
N ALA A 75 0.84 -23.48 -10.74
CA ALA A 75 1.89 -23.01 -11.63
C ALA A 75 1.79 -23.84 -12.93
N SER A 76 1.31 -23.22 -14.00
CA SER A 76 1.11 -23.91 -15.27
C SER A 76 2.39 -23.98 -16.10
N ASP A 77 3.39 -23.18 -15.76
CA ASP A 77 4.66 -23.14 -16.46
C ASP A 77 5.80 -23.54 -15.53
N MET A 78 6.52 -24.58 -15.92
CA MET A 78 7.71 -25.08 -15.22
C MET A 78 8.85 -24.03 -15.10
N ASN A 79 8.73 -22.89 -15.79
CA ASN A 79 9.67 -21.81 -15.80
C ASN A 79 9.20 -20.55 -15.05
N SER A 80 8.02 -20.57 -14.45
CA SER A 80 7.48 -19.43 -13.72
C SER A 80 7.63 -19.62 -12.23
N PHE A 81 8.27 -18.65 -11.56
CA PHE A 81 8.36 -18.59 -10.11
C PHE A 81 7.14 -17.90 -9.46
N TYR A 82 6.08 -17.69 -10.25
CA TYR A 82 4.89 -16.98 -9.82
C TYR A 82 3.66 -17.85 -9.97
N VAL A 83 2.74 -17.65 -9.02
CA VAL A 83 1.42 -18.28 -9.04
C VAL A 83 0.38 -17.22 -9.35
N PRO A 84 -0.43 -17.38 -10.41
CA PRO A 84 -1.47 -16.42 -10.72
C PRO A 84 -2.63 -16.51 -9.74
N VAL A 85 -3.06 -15.36 -9.25
CA VAL A 85 -4.29 -15.20 -8.47
C VAL A 85 -5.20 -14.28 -9.28
N THR A 86 -6.41 -14.74 -9.57
CA THR A 86 -7.34 -13.99 -10.42
C THR A 86 -8.63 -13.67 -9.70
N PHE A 87 -9.09 -12.46 -9.93
CA PHE A 87 -10.37 -11.93 -9.43
C PHE A 87 -11.17 -11.41 -10.61
N GLU A 88 -12.48 -11.36 -10.45
CA GLU A 88 -13.33 -10.62 -11.34
C GLU A 88 -14.08 -9.54 -10.56
N PHE A 89 -14.40 -8.45 -11.22
CA PHE A 89 -15.14 -7.35 -10.61
C PHE A 89 -15.95 -6.56 -11.65
N ASP A 90 -16.93 -5.79 -11.17
CA ASP A 90 -17.71 -4.90 -12.01
C ASP A 90 -16.92 -3.63 -12.32
N ASN A 91 -16.70 -3.37 -13.61
CA ASN A 91 -16.11 -2.11 -14.04
C ASN A 91 -17.22 -1.04 -14.19
N LYS A 92 -17.16 -0.03 -13.34
CA LYS A 92 -18.10 1.11 -13.40
C LYS A 92 -17.60 2.23 -14.33
N GLY A 93 -16.73 1.90 -15.28
CA GLY A 93 -16.25 2.84 -16.30
C GLY A 93 -14.94 3.57 -15.96
N ALA A 94 -14.42 3.43 -14.76
CA ALA A 94 -13.23 4.15 -14.33
C ALA A 94 -11.91 3.44 -14.67
N VAL A 95 -11.96 2.15 -14.96
CA VAL A 95 -10.76 1.33 -15.21
C VAL A 95 -10.69 0.98 -16.70
N ILE A 96 -9.53 1.24 -17.29
CA ILE A 96 -9.27 0.92 -18.70
C ILE A 96 -8.80 -0.52 -18.82
N PRO A 97 -9.51 -1.37 -19.59
CA PRO A 97 -9.06 -2.75 -19.81
C PRO A 97 -7.64 -2.79 -20.39
N GLY A 98 -6.84 -3.74 -19.94
CA GLY A 98 -5.44 -3.87 -20.34
C GLY A 98 -4.47 -3.00 -19.52
N SER A 99 -4.95 -2.22 -18.58
CA SER A 99 -4.10 -1.42 -17.69
C SER A 99 -3.24 -2.28 -16.79
N PHE A 100 -2.04 -1.80 -16.52
CA PHE A 100 -1.21 -2.31 -15.44
C PHE A 100 -1.56 -1.60 -14.14
N VAL A 101 -1.76 -2.37 -13.08
CA VAL A 101 -2.20 -1.83 -11.79
C VAL A 101 -1.31 -2.35 -10.66
N GLU A 102 -1.25 -1.59 -9.59
CA GLU A 102 -0.67 -2.04 -8.33
C GLU A 102 -1.75 -2.73 -7.50
N ILE A 103 -1.49 -3.96 -7.07
CA ILE A 103 -2.49 -4.80 -6.41
C ILE A 103 -2.06 -5.08 -4.96
N PHE A 104 -2.99 -4.90 -4.05
CA PHE A 104 -2.85 -5.26 -2.64
C PHE A 104 -3.75 -6.45 -2.35
N LEU A 105 -3.16 -7.61 -2.12
CA LEU A 105 -3.89 -8.83 -1.80
C LEU A 105 -4.23 -8.84 -0.30
N LEU A 106 -5.48 -9.08 0.02
CA LEU A 106 -6.00 -8.95 1.37
C LEU A 106 -6.38 -10.30 1.95
N THR A 107 -5.88 -10.57 3.14
CA THR A 107 -6.23 -11.72 3.96
C THR A 107 -7.23 -11.30 5.04
N LYS A 108 -7.27 -12.00 6.17
CA LYS A 108 -8.14 -11.61 7.28
C LYS A 108 -7.70 -10.28 7.89
N PRO A 109 -8.65 -9.46 8.38
CA PRO A 109 -8.29 -8.27 9.14
C PRO A 109 -7.43 -8.63 10.35
N MET A 110 -6.38 -7.84 10.59
CA MET A 110 -5.57 -7.94 11.81
C MET A 110 -6.06 -6.95 12.84
N GLU A 111 -6.20 -7.41 14.08
CA GLU A 111 -6.66 -6.59 15.20
C GLU A 111 -5.48 -6.12 16.04
N ASN A 112 -5.66 -4.96 16.69
CA ASN A 112 -4.69 -4.40 17.61
C ASN A 112 -3.31 -4.17 17.02
N VAL A 113 -3.26 -3.75 15.76
CA VAL A 113 -2.02 -3.37 15.08
C VAL A 113 -1.88 -1.84 15.02
N LEU A 114 -0.65 -1.37 15.11
CA LEU A 114 -0.35 0.03 14.85
C LEU A 114 -0.33 0.24 13.36
N SER A 115 -1.06 1.22 12.87
CA SER A 115 -1.03 1.59 11.47
C SER A 115 -1.04 3.10 11.28
N VAL A 116 -0.55 3.52 10.14
CA VAL A 116 -0.60 4.91 9.70
C VAL A 116 -1.12 4.96 8.27
N PRO A 117 -1.76 6.07 7.86
CA PRO A 117 -2.07 6.28 6.47
C PRO A 117 -0.80 6.26 5.61
N VAL A 118 -0.89 5.76 4.39
CA VAL A 118 0.24 5.75 3.45
C VAL A 118 0.81 7.15 3.25
N SER A 119 -0.03 8.18 3.31
CA SER A 119 0.38 9.59 3.20
C SER A 119 1.32 10.08 4.29
N ALA A 120 1.41 9.37 5.42
CA ALA A 120 2.32 9.71 6.51
C ALA A 120 3.76 9.27 6.25
N LEU A 121 3.98 8.34 5.32
CA LEU A 121 5.27 7.73 5.08
C LEU A 121 6.16 8.60 4.21
N ILE A 122 7.43 8.69 4.58
CA ILE A 122 8.51 9.27 3.79
C ILE A 122 9.48 8.14 3.46
N GLU A 123 9.70 7.90 2.18
CA GLU A 123 10.68 6.95 1.69
C GLU A 123 11.97 7.67 1.34
N GLU A 124 13.09 7.15 1.84
CA GLU A 124 14.43 7.59 1.49
C GLU A 124 15.30 6.36 1.25
N GLN A 125 15.61 6.06 -0.01
CA GLN A 125 16.48 4.95 -0.40
C GLN A 125 16.05 3.60 0.20
N GLY A 126 14.76 3.30 0.14
CA GLY A 126 14.20 2.05 0.64
C GLY A 126 13.98 2.00 2.16
N VAL A 127 14.28 3.07 2.87
CA VAL A 127 14.03 3.21 4.31
C VAL A 127 12.88 4.17 4.54
N TYR A 128 12.03 3.85 5.48
CA TYR A 128 10.79 4.60 5.73
C TYR A 128 10.85 5.34 7.06
N SER A 129 10.28 6.52 7.07
CA SER A 129 10.15 7.34 8.26
C SER A 129 8.80 8.05 8.33
N VAL A 130 8.45 8.49 9.52
CA VAL A 130 7.31 9.37 9.77
C VAL A 130 7.77 10.53 10.62
N PHE A 131 6.99 11.61 10.65
CA PHE A 131 7.20 12.69 11.58
C PHE A 131 6.25 12.56 12.77
N ILE A 132 6.80 12.59 13.97
CA ILE A 132 6.07 12.60 15.23
C ILE A 132 6.06 14.02 15.75
N ARG A 133 4.89 14.51 16.14
CA ARG A 133 4.75 15.79 16.81
C ARG A 133 5.16 15.63 18.27
N LEU A 134 6.14 16.42 18.72
CA LEU A 134 6.62 16.40 20.09
C LEU A 134 5.87 17.41 20.97
N ASP A 135 5.65 18.62 20.43
CA ASP A 135 4.96 19.72 21.08
C ASP A 135 4.37 20.66 20.01
N GLU A 136 3.91 21.83 20.43
CA GLU A 136 3.30 22.81 19.49
C GLU A 136 4.27 23.32 18.41
N GLU A 137 5.59 23.19 18.60
CA GLU A 137 6.59 23.79 17.73
C GLU A 137 7.55 22.78 17.08
N GLY A 138 7.55 21.52 17.51
CA GLY A 138 8.56 20.55 17.13
C GLY A 138 8.04 19.26 16.54
N TYR A 139 8.75 18.79 15.52
CA TYR A 139 8.56 17.48 14.92
C TYR A 139 9.85 16.68 15.02
N LYS A 140 9.71 15.38 15.24
CA LYS A 140 10.82 14.44 15.25
C LYS A 140 10.64 13.47 14.08
N LYS A 141 11.70 13.29 13.29
CA LYS A 141 11.76 12.23 12.30
C LYS A 141 12.00 10.91 13.02
N GLN A 142 11.14 9.94 12.74
CA GLN A 142 11.22 8.61 13.35
C GLN A 142 11.27 7.55 12.26
N TRP A 143 12.34 6.76 12.26
CA TRP A 143 12.46 5.61 11.38
C TRP A 143 11.52 4.50 11.81
N VAL A 144 10.89 3.86 10.84
CA VAL A 144 9.90 2.82 11.08
C VAL A 144 10.17 1.61 10.21
N THR A 145 9.73 0.45 10.69
CA THR A 145 9.68 -0.78 9.92
C THR A 145 8.23 -1.07 9.55
N LEU A 146 7.99 -1.32 8.27
CA LEU A 146 6.65 -1.53 7.73
C LEU A 146 6.27 -3.01 7.76
N GLY A 147 4.99 -3.27 7.99
CA GLY A 147 4.37 -4.57 7.82
C GLY A 147 3.39 -4.55 6.64
N ALA A 148 2.21 -5.10 6.87
CA ALA A 148 1.18 -5.23 5.86
C ALA A 148 0.66 -3.87 5.37
N ASN A 149 0.27 -3.81 4.11
CA ASN A 149 -0.21 -2.62 3.43
C ASN A 149 -1.45 -2.96 2.60
N ASN A 150 -2.53 -2.23 2.81
CA ASN A 150 -3.77 -2.42 2.04
C ASN A 150 -3.99 -1.33 0.98
N GLY A 151 -3.01 -0.47 0.77
CA GLY A 151 -3.08 0.67 -0.15
C GLY A 151 -3.55 1.97 0.50
N SER A 152 -4.18 1.91 1.65
CA SER A 152 -4.67 3.06 2.43
C SER A 152 -3.89 3.22 3.73
N GLU A 153 -3.75 2.13 4.46
CA GLU A 153 -3.07 2.05 5.75
C GLU A 153 -1.91 1.07 5.67
N VAL A 154 -0.86 1.37 6.43
CA VAL A 154 0.33 0.53 6.52
C VAL A 154 0.58 0.19 7.98
N GLN A 155 0.77 -1.10 8.25
CA GLN A 155 1.16 -1.57 9.56
C GLN A 155 2.57 -1.12 9.90
N ILE A 156 2.77 -0.64 11.11
CA ILE A 156 4.08 -0.30 11.65
C ILE A 156 4.52 -1.39 12.61
N LEU A 157 5.58 -2.09 12.26
CA LEU A 157 6.14 -3.16 13.09
C LEU A 157 7.04 -2.64 14.20
N SER A 158 7.77 -1.57 13.93
CA SER A 158 8.66 -0.95 14.92
C SER A 158 8.84 0.54 14.65
N GLY A 159 9.19 1.27 15.70
CA GLY A 159 9.49 2.69 15.64
C GLY A 159 8.37 3.59 16.17
N LEU A 160 7.18 3.09 16.36
CA LEU A 160 6.04 3.82 16.92
C LEU A 160 5.42 3.05 18.09
N LYS A 161 4.74 3.78 18.94
CA LYS A 161 3.97 3.24 20.07
C LYS A 161 2.57 3.86 20.06
N PRO A 162 1.58 3.19 20.68
CA PRO A 162 0.24 3.77 20.83
C PRO A 162 0.28 5.12 21.52
N GLY A 163 -0.47 6.07 21.00
CA GLY A 163 -0.52 7.44 21.53
C GLY A 163 0.41 8.42 20.85
N ASP A 164 1.35 7.97 20.02
CA ASP A 164 2.19 8.86 19.22
C ASP A 164 1.34 9.69 18.26
N GLU A 165 1.62 10.97 18.16
CA GLU A 165 1.00 11.86 17.20
C GLU A 165 1.82 11.88 15.91
N VAL A 166 1.27 11.33 14.84
CA VAL A 166 1.95 11.20 13.56
C VAL A 166 1.36 12.18 12.55
N VAL A 167 2.23 12.88 11.83
CA VAL A 167 1.81 13.76 10.74
C VAL A 167 1.34 12.92 9.56
N THR A 168 0.07 13.05 9.19
CA THR A 168 -0.54 12.31 8.08
C THR A 168 -0.65 13.13 6.80
N ARG A 169 -0.65 14.45 6.92
CA ARG A 169 -0.63 15.38 5.79
C ARG A 169 0.49 16.38 5.97
N GLY A 170 1.15 16.74 4.89
CA GLY A 170 2.23 17.72 4.94
C GLY A 170 3.57 17.16 5.43
N ALA A 171 3.72 15.84 5.56
CA ALA A 171 4.98 15.21 5.98
C ALA A 171 6.13 15.57 5.04
N TYR A 172 5.87 15.63 3.76
CA TYR A 172 6.86 15.98 2.75
C TYR A 172 7.31 17.43 2.88
N GLN A 173 6.40 18.35 3.21
CA GLN A 173 6.73 19.75 3.44
C GLN A 173 7.61 19.90 4.68
N ILE A 174 7.39 19.13 5.71
CA ILE A 174 8.26 19.14 6.91
C ILE A 174 9.65 18.65 6.55
N LYS A 175 9.76 17.59 5.76
CA LYS A 175 11.04 17.09 5.25
C LYS A 175 11.80 18.17 4.48
N LEU A 176 11.12 18.86 3.56
CA LEU A 176 11.73 19.92 2.76
C LEU A 176 12.17 21.12 3.61
N SER A 177 11.39 21.50 4.59
CA SER A 177 11.76 22.57 5.53
C SER A 177 13.00 22.21 6.35
N SER A 178 13.09 20.99 6.83
CA SER A 178 14.25 20.50 7.57
C SER A 178 15.51 20.49 6.70
N ALA A 179 15.39 20.10 5.44
CA ALA A 179 16.50 20.10 4.49
C ALA A 179 16.99 21.53 4.19
N SER A 180 16.08 22.51 4.06
CA SER A 180 16.45 23.90 3.79
C SER A 180 17.16 24.57 4.98
N ASN A 181 16.81 24.19 6.19
CA ASN A 181 17.46 24.69 7.41
C ASN A 181 18.84 24.06 7.66
N ALA A 182 19.16 22.97 7.00
CA ALA A 182 20.43 22.29 7.10
C ALA A 182 21.51 22.84 6.16
N ILE A 183 21.20 23.79 5.28
CA ILE A 183 22.18 24.45 4.42
C ILE A 183 22.93 25.47 5.27
N PRO A 184 24.25 25.30 5.50
CA PRO A 184 25.01 26.29 6.26
C PRO A 184 24.99 27.61 5.48
N ALA A 185 24.72 28.71 6.18
CA ALA A 185 24.90 30.02 5.63
C ALA A 185 26.41 30.17 5.30
N HIS A 186 26.73 30.22 4.03
CA HIS A 186 28.08 30.60 3.61
C HIS A 186 28.29 32.04 4.02
N SER A 187 28.97 32.24 5.12
CA SER A 187 29.48 33.55 5.48
C SER A 187 30.61 33.89 4.50
N HIS A 188 30.32 34.69 3.52
CA HIS A 188 31.37 35.41 2.80
C HIS A 188 31.87 36.51 3.70
N SER A 189 32.97 36.24 4.40
CA SER A 189 33.76 37.32 5.02
C SER A 189 34.70 37.86 3.94
N HIS A 190 34.53 39.08 3.61
CA HIS A 190 35.54 39.89 2.88
C HIS A 190 36.62 40.35 3.84
#